data_45d3c2f3475b947d1fc193e83197e503
#
_entry.id   45d3c2f3475b947d1fc193e83197e503
#
_cell.length_a   1.000
_cell.length_b   1.000
_cell.length_c   1.000
_cell.angle_alpha   90.00
_cell.angle_beta   90.00
_cell.angle_gamma   90.00
#
_symmetry.space_group_name_H-M   'P 1'
#
loop_
_entity.id
_entity.type
_entity.pdbx_description
1 polymer ?
#
loop_
_entity_poly.entity_id
_entity_poly.type
_entity_poly.pdbx_seq_one_letter_code
_entity_poly.pdbx_strand_id
1 'polypeptide(L)'
;MARRPLWGCSVIKVLDEHERTMAFAEVALGQIRSLRQTAIPRNYEIWYVYATGYNAPLNKIINETLARSGKLTEADLEQIYETYLSHIKTTDRIDKVGARVVGEIDDVVKVLGEALGMTGAYDSSLSGATEKLSSAESRDQIKAIVEALLRSTSEMREANKALEDRLTLSKNEISNLQQSLEAIRAESLTDPLTGLGNRKYFDRMIGMAVQSALVSGEPLSLLLFDIDHFKSFNDSYGHLTGDQVLRLVGLSLKQTIKGQDITARYGGEEFAVVLPNTALRQALTVADHIRRAVMAKELKKKSTGEILGRVTISVGVSMLREGDDTDALIERADACLYAAKRNGRNRVICEADPEFAIESHSRVA
;
A
#
# COMPACT_ATOMS: atom_id res chain seq x y z
N MET A 1 40.73 -7.85 5.61
CA MET A 1 40.37 -9.20 5.11
C MET A 1 38.93 -9.47 5.51
N ALA A 2 38.00 -9.21 4.62
CA ALA A 2 36.56 -9.43 4.84
C ALA A 2 36.27 -10.92 4.73
N ARG A 3 35.85 -11.55 5.81
CA ARG A 3 35.35 -12.93 5.80
C ARG A 3 34.02 -12.95 5.05
N ARG A 4 33.97 -13.61 3.90
CA ARG A 4 32.75 -13.92 3.18
C ARG A 4 31.81 -14.71 4.11
N PRO A 5 30.48 -14.47 4.04
CA PRO A 5 29.52 -15.31 4.76
C PRO A 5 29.53 -16.71 4.14
N LEU A 6 30.06 -17.67 4.87
CA LEU A 6 30.13 -19.10 4.52
C LEU A 6 28.80 -19.79 4.87
N TRP A 7 27.72 -19.46 4.20
CA TRP A 7 26.56 -20.37 4.18
C TRP A 7 25.86 -20.24 2.84
N GLY A 8 26.25 -21.15 1.96
CA GLY A 8 25.61 -21.27 0.66
C GLY A 8 24.15 -21.63 0.80
N CYS A 9 23.33 -20.89 0.11
CA CYS A 9 21.88 -21.08 -0.09
C CYS A 9 21.50 -22.49 -0.65
N SER A 10 22.48 -23.35 -0.91
CA SER A 10 22.30 -24.64 -1.59
C SER A 10 21.88 -25.79 -0.66
N VAL A 11 22.12 -25.70 0.67
CA VAL A 11 21.82 -26.81 1.60
C VAL A 11 20.37 -26.75 2.09
N ILE A 12 19.77 -25.55 2.16
CA ILE A 12 18.41 -25.35 2.71
C ILE A 12 17.30 -25.81 1.73
N LYS A 13 17.64 -26.12 0.47
CA LYS A 13 16.66 -26.43 -0.59
C LYS A 13 16.14 -27.87 -0.64
N VAL A 14 16.72 -28.76 0.17
CA VAL A 14 16.38 -30.20 0.19
C VAL A 14 15.64 -30.58 1.48
N LEU A 15 15.54 -29.65 2.44
CA LEU A 15 14.93 -29.90 3.75
C LEU A 15 13.41 -29.86 3.68
N ASP A 16 12.75 -30.71 4.47
CA ASP A 16 11.33 -30.62 4.83
C ASP A 16 10.98 -29.22 5.34
N GLU A 17 9.75 -28.79 5.23
CA GLU A 17 9.30 -27.46 5.65
C GLU A 17 9.61 -27.19 7.13
N HIS A 18 9.45 -28.20 7.98
CA HIS A 18 9.83 -28.13 9.39
C HIS A 18 11.33 -27.90 9.55
N GLU A 19 12.16 -28.72 8.92
CA GLU A 19 13.63 -28.59 8.98
C GLU A 19 14.09 -27.26 8.40
N ARG A 20 13.46 -26.78 7.33
CA ARG A 20 13.78 -25.49 6.71
C ARG A 20 13.44 -24.32 7.62
N THR A 21 12.25 -24.31 8.24
CA THR A 21 11.83 -23.25 9.17
C THR A 21 12.67 -23.29 10.44
N MET A 22 13.06 -24.46 10.92
CA MET A 22 14.00 -24.61 12.03
C MET A 22 15.40 -24.06 11.67
N ALA A 23 15.89 -24.28 10.46
CA ALA A 23 17.16 -23.70 10.00
C ALA A 23 17.11 -22.16 9.98
N PHE A 24 16.00 -21.54 9.56
CA PHE A 24 15.83 -20.10 9.66
C PHE A 24 15.81 -19.62 11.12
N ALA A 25 15.14 -20.37 12.01
CA ALA A 25 15.11 -20.07 13.44
C ALA A 25 16.53 -20.13 14.07
N GLU A 26 17.31 -21.14 13.72
CA GLU A 26 18.71 -21.28 14.17
C GLU A 26 19.60 -20.13 13.68
N VAL A 27 19.44 -19.71 12.42
CA VAL A 27 20.13 -18.55 11.87
C VAL A 27 19.74 -17.28 12.64
N ALA A 28 18.46 -17.07 12.88
CA ALA A 28 17.97 -15.92 13.64
C ALA A 28 18.55 -15.86 15.06
N LEU A 29 18.47 -16.96 15.79
CA LEU A 29 19.06 -17.07 17.14
C LEU A 29 20.59 -16.94 17.12
N GLY A 30 21.24 -17.47 16.07
CA GLY A 30 22.68 -17.33 15.87
C GLY A 30 23.10 -15.85 15.71
N GLN A 31 22.35 -15.07 14.95
CA GLN A 31 22.60 -13.64 14.77
C GLN A 31 22.40 -12.85 16.08
N ILE A 32 21.29 -13.10 16.79
CA ILE A 32 21.02 -12.49 18.10
C ILE A 32 22.17 -12.75 19.08
N ARG A 33 22.67 -13.99 19.14
CA ARG A 33 23.78 -14.36 20.01
C ARG A 33 25.10 -13.70 19.59
N SER A 34 25.43 -13.73 18.30
CA SER A 34 26.68 -13.20 17.76
C SER A 34 26.82 -11.70 17.97
N LEU A 35 25.70 -10.97 17.84
CA LEU A 35 25.62 -9.52 18.01
C LEU A 35 25.26 -9.10 19.45
N ARG A 36 25.10 -10.06 20.36
CA ARG A 36 24.74 -9.84 21.79
C ARG A 36 23.48 -8.98 21.95
N GLN A 37 22.49 -9.24 21.13
CA GLN A 37 21.20 -8.53 21.16
C GLN A 37 20.22 -9.17 22.13
N THR A 38 19.20 -8.41 22.55
CA THR A 38 18.11 -8.93 23.36
C THR A 38 17.24 -9.91 22.55
N ALA A 39 16.96 -11.10 23.11
CA ALA A 39 16.15 -12.13 22.43
C ALA A 39 14.63 -11.88 22.64
N ILE A 40 14.16 -10.69 22.28
CA ILE A 40 12.75 -10.33 22.31
C ILE A 40 12.09 -10.71 20.96
N PRO A 41 10.76 -10.92 20.93
CA PRO A 41 10.05 -11.35 19.71
C PRO A 41 10.35 -10.47 18.49
N ARG A 42 10.43 -9.16 18.67
CA ARG A 42 10.76 -8.19 17.62
C ARG A 42 12.11 -8.47 16.95
N ASN A 43 13.16 -8.67 17.75
CA ASN A 43 14.52 -8.91 17.25
C ASN A 43 14.63 -10.29 16.59
N TYR A 44 13.92 -11.29 17.14
CA TYR A 44 13.81 -12.59 16.51
C TYR A 44 13.13 -12.52 15.14
N GLU A 45 12.02 -11.80 15.02
CA GLU A 45 11.28 -11.63 13.76
C GLU A 45 12.13 -10.96 12.67
N ILE A 46 12.90 -9.90 13.01
CA ILE A 46 13.84 -9.26 12.08
C ILE A 46 14.82 -10.29 11.50
N TRP A 47 15.48 -11.06 12.37
CA TRP A 47 16.48 -12.00 11.94
C TRP A 47 15.91 -13.24 11.26
N TYR A 48 14.70 -13.64 11.64
CA TYR A 48 13.99 -14.71 10.96
C TYR A 48 13.64 -14.30 9.52
N VAL A 49 13.05 -13.13 9.32
CA VAL A 49 12.73 -12.59 7.98
C VAL A 49 14.01 -12.37 7.17
N TYR A 50 15.09 -11.87 7.79
CA TYR A 50 16.40 -11.75 7.15
C TYR A 50 16.90 -13.11 6.63
N ALA A 51 16.81 -14.15 7.43
CA ALA A 51 17.24 -15.51 7.09
C ALA A 51 16.42 -16.10 5.94
N THR A 52 15.16 -15.78 5.82
CA THR A 52 14.31 -16.23 4.70
C THR A 52 14.70 -15.64 3.36
N GLY A 53 15.32 -14.46 3.36
CA GLY A 53 15.66 -13.70 2.13
C GLY A 53 14.47 -13.08 1.42
N TYR A 54 13.27 -13.12 2.01
CA TYR A 54 12.04 -12.65 1.38
C TYR A 54 11.95 -11.13 1.23
N ASN A 55 12.47 -10.41 2.21
CA ASN A 55 12.43 -8.96 2.23
C ASN A 55 13.77 -8.39 1.78
N ALA A 56 13.94 -8.25 0.46
CA ALA A 56 15.19 -7.74 -0.11
C ALA A 56 15.57 -6.32 0.38
N PRO A 57 14.63 -5.35 0.55
CA PRO A 57 14.91 -4.05 1.15
C PRO A 57 15.41 -4.16 2.59
N LEU A 58 14.78 -4.99 3.44
CA LEU A 58 15.22 -5.24 4.82
C LEU A 58 16.62 -5.83 4.84
N ASN A 59 16.89 -6.84 4.02
CA ASN A 59 18.20 -7.48 3.96
C ASN A 59 19.28 -6.49 3.49
N LYS A 60 18.96 -5.60 2.56
CA LYS A 60 19.87 -4.56 2.09
C LYS A 60 20.26 -3.60 3.20
N ILE A 61 19.32 -3.04 3.92
CA ILE A 61 19.59 -2.07 4.99
C ILE A 61 20.36 -2.70 6.16
N ILE A 62 20.02 -3.94 6.54
CA ILE A 62 20.78 -4.69 7.57
C ILE A 62 22.23 -4.85 7.14
N ASN A 63 22.49 -5.30 5.91
CA ASN A 63 23.85 -5.50 5.40
C ASN A 63 24.63 -4.19 5.28
N GLU A 64 24.01 -3.09 4.84
CA GLU A 64 24.62 -1.76 4.77
C GLU A 64 24.99 -1.23 6.16
N THR A 65 24.09 -1.39 7.14
CA THR A 65 24.34 -0.95 8.52
C THR A 65 25.44 -1.76 9.17
N LEU A 66 25.44 -3.09 9.00
CA LEU A 66 26.53 -3.96 9.51
C LEU A 66 27.86 -3.66 8.82
N ALA A 67 27.88 -3.37 7.52
CA ALA A 67 29.10 -3.00 6.80
C ALA A 67 29.69 -1.67 7.29
N ARG A 68 28.82 -0.72 7.66
CA ARG A 68 29.21 0.62 8.13
C ARG A 68 29.68 0.65 9.56
N SER A 69 28.98 -0.01 10.49
CA SER A 69 29.16 0.11 11.94
C SER A 69 29.63 -1.18 12.64
N GLY A 70 29.62 -2.31 11.93
CA GLY A 70 29.96 -3.63 12.47
C GLY A 70 28.97 -4.19 13.49
N LYS A 71 27.93 -3.44 13.82
CA LYS A 71 26.88 -3.81 14.80
C LYS A 71 25.55 -3.16 14.43
N LEU A 72 24.47 -3.73 14.93
CA LEU A 72 23.14 -3.13 14.92
C LEU A 72 22.78 -2.76 16.37
N THR A 73 22.49 -1.50 16.62
CA THR A 73 22.03 -1.03 17.93
C THR A 73 20.55 -1.34 18.13
N GLU A 74 20.05 -1.26 19.36
CA GLU A 74 18.59 -1.42 19.63
C GLU A 74 17.78 -0.37 18.87
N ALA A 75 18.29 0.85 18.71
CA ALA A 75 17.64 1.90 17.93
C ALA A 75 17.59 1.55 16.42
N ASP A 76 18.68 0.97 15.86
CA ASP A 76 18.68 0.50 14.47
C ASP A 76 17.66 -0.63 14.25
N LEU A 77 17.61 -1.60 15.19
CA LEU A 77 16.64 -2.70 15.15
C LEU A 77 15.20 -2.20 15.27
N GLU A 78 14.96 -1.23 16.13
CA GLU A 78 13.64 -0.60 16.27
C GLU A 78 13.23 0.09 14.98
N GLN A 79 14.11 0.88 14.38
CA GLN A 79 13.85 1.57 13.13
C GLN A 79 13.62 0.58 11.96
N ILE A 80 14.42 -0.50 11.87
CA ILE A 80 14.26 -1.54 10.85
C ILE A 80 12.94 -2.26 11.03
N TYR A 81 12.59 -2.64 12.27
CA TYR A 81 11.31 -3.29 12.55
C TYR A 81 10.14 -2.39 12.18
N GLU A 82 10.21 -1.14 12.58
CA GLU A 82 9.17 -0.15 12.28
C GLU A 82 8.99 0.08 10.78
N THR A 83 10.07 0.09 10.03
CA THR A 83 10.04 0.39 8.61
C THR A 83 9.60 -0.80 7.76
N TYR A 84 10.02 -2.03 8.12
CA TYR A 84 9.92 -3.18 7.22
C TYR A 84 9.01 -4.31 7.71
N LEU A 85 8.66 -4.39 9.01
CA LEU A 85 7.95 -5.53 9.59
C LEU A 85 6.65 -5.17 10.34
N SER A 86 6.50 -3.93 10.78
CA SER A 86 5.34 -3.53 11.59
C SER A 86 4.07 -3.36 10.78
N HIS A 87 3.27 -4.43 10.65
CA HIS A 87 1.94 -4.40 10.00
C HIS A 87 0.87 -3.67 10.84
N ILE A 88 1.04 -3.62 12.15
CA ILE A 88 0.09 -2.95 13.07
C ILE A 88 0.14 -1.42 12.92
N LYS A 89 1.15 -0.88 12.29
CA LYS A 89 1.48 0.56 12.31
C LYS A 89 1.13 1.35 11.06
N THR A 90 0.44 0.79 10.09
CA THR A 90 -0.07 1.65 9.01
C THR A 90 -1.07 2.66 9.57
N THR A 91 -1.92 2.25 10.52
CA THR A 91 -2.83 3.14 11.23
C THR A 91 -2.04 4.13 12.09
N ASP A 92 -1.10 3.65 12.91
CA ASP A 92 -0.22 4.51 13.73
C ASP A 92 0.65 5.46 12.90
N ARG A 93 1.13 5.03 11.73
CA ARG A 93 1.88 5.89 10.80
C ARG A 93 0.98 6.96 10.18
N ILE A 94 -0.24 6.61 9.81
CA ILE A 94 -1.25 7.56 9.33
C ILE A 94 -1.58 8.57 10.42
N ASP A 95 -1.81 8.11 11.66
CA ASP A 95 -2.14 8.95 12.79
C ASP A 95 -0.98 9.89 13.16
N LYS A 96 0.26 9.41 13.16
CA LYS A 96 1.45 10.24 13.38
C LYS A 96 1.63 11.31 12.30
N VAL A 97 1.46 10.96 11.02
CA VAL A 97 1.54 11.94 9.94
C VAL A 97 0.36 12.90 10.01
N GLY A 98 -0.84 12.42 10.35
CA GLY A 98 -2.01 13.25 10.59
C GLY A 98 -1.79 14.26 11.71
N ALA A 99 -1.25 13.83 12.85
CA ALA A 99 -0.92 14.71 13.97
C ALA A 99 0.13 15.78 13.59
N ARG A 100 1.13 15.43 12.77
CA ARG A 100 2.11 16.40 12.26
C ARG A 100 1.48 17.43 11.33
N VAL A 101 0.56 17.03 10.45
CA VAL A 101 -0.18 17.96 9.59
C VAL A 101 -1.00 18.96 10.42
N VAL A 102 -1.70 18.48 11.46
CA VAL A 102 -2.44 19.34 12.38
C VAL A 102 -1.48 20.31 13.08
N GLY A 103 -0.34 19.84 13.58
CA GLY A 103 0.66 20.70 14.21
C GLY A 103 1.19 21.80 13.28
N GLU A 104 1.48 21.48 12.00
CA GLU A 104 1.90 22.47 11.01
C GLU A 104 0.81 23.51 10.71
N ILE A 105 -0.45 23.08 10.70
CA ILE A 105 -1.59 24.00 10.53
C ILE A 105 -1.71 24.94 11.73
N ASP A 106 -1.58 24.43 12.95
CA ASP A 106 -1.62 25.24 14.17
C ASP A 106 -0.48 26.26 14.20
N ASP A 107 0.74 25.87 13.76
CA ASP A 107 1.87 26.79 13.61
C ASP A 107 1.60 27.89 12.58
N VAL A 108 1.00 27.55 11.44
CA VAL A 108 0.58 28.56 10.44
C VAL A 108 -0.45 29.53 11.02
N VAL A 109 -1.47 29.02 11.72
CA VAL A 109 -2.50 29.85 12.37
C VAL A 109 -1.88 30.81 13.37
N LYS A 110 -0.93 30.32 14.18
CA LYS A 110 -0.21 31.17 15.15
C LYS A 110 0.60 32.29 14.46
N VAL A 111 1.33 31.95 13.42
CA VAL A 111 2.12 32.91 12.64
C VAL A 111 1.25 33.97 11.98
N LEU A 112 0.09 33.58 11.46
CA LEU A 112 -0.91 34.51 10.92
C LEU A 112 -1.49 35.43 12.02
N GLY A 113 -1.74 34.90 13.22
CA GLY A 113 -2.16 35.69 14.37
C GLY A 113 -1.12 36.75 14.78
N GLU A 114 0.15 36.39 14.82
CA GLU A 114 1.27 37.31 15.08
C GLU A 114 1.36 38.41 14.00
N ALA A 115 1.20 38.06 12.73
CA ALA A 115 1.21 39.00 11.60
C ALA A 115 0.03 40.00 11.67
N LEU A 116 -1.17 39.52 12.03
CA LEU A 116 -2.33 40.39 12.24
C LEU A 116 -2.09 41.38 13.37
N GLY A 117 -1.48 40.91 14.48
CA GLY A 117 -1.10 41.82 15.60
C GLY A 117 -0.12 42.91 15.16
N MET A 118 0.92 42.56 14.38
CA MET A 118 1.89 43.52 13.83
C MET A 118 1.24 44.50 12.86
N THR A 119 0.32 44.02 12.02
CA THR A 119 -0.45 44.87 11.10
C THR A 119 -1.31 45.88 11.87
N GLY A 120 -1.97 45.46 12.95
CA GLY A 120 -2.72 46.36 13.82
C GLY A 120 -1.87 47.40 14.54
N ALA A 121 -0.67 47.04 14.98
CA ALA A 121 0.30 47.98 15.56
C ALA A 121 0.81 49.01 14.52
N TYR A 122 1.05 48.58 13.32
CA TYR A 122 1.43 49.46 12.20
C TYR A 122 0.33 50.46 11.84
N ASP A 123 -0.92 49.98 11.74
CA ASP A 123 -2.10 50.83 11.47
C ASP A 123 -2.27 51.90 12.56
N SER A 124 -2.14 51.52 13.84
CA SER A 124 -2.15 52.44 14.96
C SER A 124 -1.04 53.48 14.90
N SER A 125 0.17 53.10 14.49
CA SER A 125 1.30 53.97 14.30
C SER A 125 1.06 54.98 13.15
N LEU A 126 0.46 54.52 12.07
CA LEU A 126 0.10 55.35 10.90
C LEU A 126 -0.97 56.34 11.26
N SER A 127 -2.02 55.94 11.98
CA SER A 127 -3.08 56.80 12.46
C SER A 127 -2.55 57.88 13.39
N GLY A 128 -1.73 57.51 14.38
CA GLY A 128 -1.10 58.46 15.30
C GLY A 128 -0.13 59.41 14.60
N ALA A 129 0.58 58.97 13.55
CA ALA A 129 1.42 59.86 12.74
C ALA A 129 0.60 60.84 11.93
N THR A 130 -0.55 60.44 11.38
CA THR A 130 -1.46 61.32 10.64
C THR A 130 -2.02 62.40 11.56
N GLU A 131 -2.41 62.09 12.78
CA GLU A 131 -2.89 63.04 13.77
C GLU A 131 -1.80 64.07 14.16
N LYS A 132 -0.58 63.58 14.45
CA LYS A 132 0.58 64.45 14.74
C LYS A 132 1.00 65.32 13.56
N LEU A 133 0.87 64.82 12.34
CA LEU A 133 1.19 65.58 11.13
C LEU A 133 0.22 66.73 10.90
N SER A 134 -1.07 66.52 11.22
CA SER A 134 -2.11 67.55 11.12
C SER A 134 -1.93 68.69 12.15
N SER A 135 -1.21 68.43 13.24
CA SER A 135 -0.94 69.39 14.32
C SER A 135 0.54 69.94 14.32
N ALA A 136 1.34 69.53 13.35
CA ALA A 136 2.76 69.89 13.30
C ALA A 136 2.94 71.35 12.79
N GLU A 137 3.60 72.18 13.62
CA GLU A 137 3.88 73.59 13.32
C GLU A 137 5.34 73.86 12.91
N SER A 138 6.24 72.87 13.04
CA SER A 138 7.65 73.02 12.71
C SER A 138 8.16 71.94 11.76
N ARG A 139 9.19 72.36 10.96
CA ARG A 139 9.89 71.44 10.03
C ARG A 139 10.57 70.25 10.76
N ASP A 140 11.06 70.48 11.97
CA ASP A 140 11.71 69.42 12.77
C ASP A 140 10.70 68.41 13.30
N GLN A 141 9.49 68.81 13.66
CA GLN A 141 8.40 67.90 14.01
C GLN A 141 7.99 67.02 12.85
N ILE A 142 7.82 67.59 11.67
CA ILE A 142 7.49 66.84 10.45
C ILE A 142 8.57 65.80 10.16
N LYS A 143 9.87 66.20 10.24
CA LYS A 143 11.00 65.33 10.01
C LYS A 143 11.00 64.13 10.98
N ALA A 144 10.78 64.36 12.27
CA ALA A 144 10.70 63.31 13.30
C ALA A 144 9.58 62.32 13.02
N ILE A 145 8.40 62.80 12.59
CA ILE A 145 7.25 61.94 12.25
C ILE A 145 7.58 61.07 11.04
N VAL A 146 8.20 61.64 9.97
CA VAL A 146 8.59 60.91 8.78
C VAL A 146 9.63 59.86 9.11
N GLU A 147 10.64 60.15 9.92
CA GLU A 147 11.65 59.19 10.37
C GLU A 147 11.03 58.04 11.19
N ALA A 148 10.04 58.30 12.02
CA ALA A 148 9.33 57.28 12.79
C ALA A 148 8.50 56.37 11.86
N LEU A 149 7.81 56.95 10.87
CA LEU A 149 7.07 56.16 9.86
C LEU A 149 7.98 55.30 9.00
N LEU A 150 9.15 55.82 8.58
CA LEU A 150 10.12 55.04 7.84
C LEU A 150 10.63 53.84 8.62
N ARG A 151 10.92 54.00 9.93
CA ARG A 151 11.32 52.90 10.80
C ARG A 151 10.20 51.85 10.90
N SER A 152 8.97 52.25 11.22
CA SER A 152 7.84 51.37 11.34
C SER A 152 7.54 50.60 10.04
N THR A 153 7.67 51.28 8.90
CA THR A 153 7.51 50.66 7.58
C THR A 153 8.62 49.64 7.28
N SER A 154 9.89 49.90 7.71
CA SER A 154 11.00 48.96 7.55
C SER A 154 10.79 47.72 8.41
N GLU A 155 10.37 47.89 9.68
CA GLU A 155 10.05 46.81 10.59
C GLU A 155 8.93 45.90 10.05
N MET A 156 7.87 46.54 9.54
CA MET A 156 6.74 45.79 8.94
C MET A 156 7.16 45.02 7.68
N ARG A 157 8.03 45.59 6.84
CA ARG A 157 8.55 44.89 5.66
C ARG A 157 9.42 43.70 6.02
N GLU A 158 10.28 43.84 7.03
CA GLU A 158 11.09 42.71 7.53
C GLU A 158 10.23 41.59 8.12
N ALA A 159 9.22 41.96 8.90
CA ALA A 159 8.27 41.02 9.47
C ALA A 159 7.47 40.28 8.38
N ASN A 160 6.99 40.99 7.36
CA ASN A 160 6.29 40.36 6.24
C ASN A 160 7.19 39.41 5.46
N LYS A 161 8.47 39.75 5.25
CA LYS A 161 9.42 38.85 4.61
C LYS A 161 9.65 37.57 5.43
N ALA A 162 9.85 37.71 6.73
CA ALA A 162 10.00 36.57 7.63
C ALA A 162 8.74 35.67 7.63
N LEU A 163 7.56 36.28 7.57
CA LEU A 163 6.26 35.57 7.44
C LEU A 163 6.20 34.78 6.13
N GLU A 164 6.55 35.41 5.00
CA GLU A 164 6.56 34.76 3.68
C GLU A 164 7.51 33.55 3.64
N ASP A 165 8.73 33.71 4.17
CA ASP A 165 9.71 32.63 4.27
C ASP A 165 9.16 31.47 5.12
N ARG A 166 8.53 31.78 6.27
CA ARG A 166 7.97 30.75 7.17
C ARG A 166 6.77 30.04 6.56
N LEU A 167 5.86 30.75 5.89
CA LEU A 167 4.74 30.16 5.16
C LEU A 167 5.20 29.27 4.01
N THR A 168 6.26 29.65 3.33
CA THR A 168 6.86 28.84 2.25
C THR A 168 7.44 27.53 2.79
N LEU A 169 8.14 27.57 3.93
CA LEU A 169 8.66 26.38 4.60
C LEU A 169 7.53 25.45 5.04
N SER A 170 6.50 25.98 5.69
CA SER A 170 5.36 25.17 6.16
C SER A 170 4.57 24.55 5.01
N LYS A 171 4.38 25.29 3.90
CA LYS A 171 3.77 24.74 2.68
C LYS A 171 4.54 23.55 2.13
N ASN A 172 5.87 23.61 2.09
CA ASN A 172 6.70 22.52 1.61
C ASN A 172 6.62 21.30 2.55
N GLU A 173 6.63 21.52 3.87
CA GLU A 173 6.49 20.44 4.85
C GLU A 173 5.12 19.75 4.73
N ILE A 174 4.02 20.52 4.63
CA ILE A 174 2.68 19.96 4.41
C ILE A 174 2.64 19.13 3.12
N SER A 175 3.24 19.61 2.04
CA SER A 175 3.31 18.86 0.77
C SER A 175 4.07 17.51 0.93
N ASN A 176 5.19 17.51 1.64
CA ASN A 176 5.97 16.29 1.93
C ASN A 176 5.17 15.31 2.80
N LEU A 177 4.44 15.81 3.80
CA LEU A 177 3.59 14.99 4.66
C LEU A 177 2.42 14.38 3.88
N GLN A 178 1.82 15.14 2.96
CA GLN A 178 0.78 14.62 2.05
C GLN A 178 1.29 13.50 1.16
N GLN A 179 2.45 13.67 0.54
CA GLN A 179 3.09 12.62 -0.26
C GLN A 179 3.40 11.37 0.57
N SER A 180 3.87 11.55 1.79
CA SER A 180 4.12 10.44 2.72
C SER A 180 2.84 9.70 3.09
N LEU A 181 1.73 10.40 3.31
CA LEU A 181 0.40 9.83 3.56
C LEU A 181 -0.10 9.01 2.37
N GLU A 182 0.06 9.53 1.15
CA GLU A 182 -0.33 8.83 -0.07
C GLU A 182 0.49 7.56 -0.28
N ALA A 183 1.80 7.61 -0.04
CA ALA A 183 2.68 6.45 -0.11
C ALA A 183 2.29 5.36 0.89
N ILE A 184 2.02 5.73 2.16
CA ILE A 184 1.58 4.80 3.20
C ILE A 184 0.21 4.19 2.84
N ARG A 185 -0.72 4.99 2.30
CA ARG A 185 -2.03 4.50 1.84
C ARG A 185 -1.89 3.53 0.69
N ALA A 186 -1.04 3.84 -0.29
CA ALA A 186 -0.78 2.95 -1.43
C ALA A 186 -0.17 1.62 -0.97
N GLU A 187 0.81 1.64 -0.05
CA GLU A 187 1.40 0.45 0.55
C GLU A 187 0.36 -0.40 1.29
N SER A 188 -0.56 0.25 2.04
CA SER A 188 -1.64 -0.42 2.80
C SER A 188 -2.72 -1.05 1.92
N LEU A 189 -2.84 -0.69 0.66
CA LEU A 189 -3.87 -1.16 -0.28
C LEU A 189 -3.34 -2.15 -1.32
N THR A 190 -2.05 -2.44 -1.30
CA THR A 190 -1.39 -3.33 -2.28
C THR A 190 -0.98 -4.64 -1.63
N ASP A 191 -1.13 -5.75 -2.34
CA ASP A 191 -0.56 -7.06 -1.96
C ASP A 191 0.94 -7.09 -2.29
N PRO A 192 1.83 -7.28 -1.31
CA PRO A 192 3.28 -7.18 -1.51
C PRO A 192 3.86 -8.30 -2.38
N LEU A 193 3.18 -9.45 -2.50
CA LEU A 193 3.64 -10.58 -3.27
C LEU A 193 3.37 -10.41 -4.77
N THR A 194 2.16 -9.98 -5.13
CA THR A 194 1.68 -9.89 -6.51
C THR A 194 1.71 -8.46 -7.05
N GLY A 195 1.75 -7.46 -6.17
CA GLY A 195 1.64 -6.05 -6.50
C GLY A 195 0.27 -5.66 -7.08
N LEU A 196 -0.76 -6.49 -6.89
CA LEU A 196 -2.17 -6.16 -7.12
C LEU A 196 -2.74 -5.40 -5.92
N GLY A 197 -3.97 -4.91 -6.02
CA GLY A 197 -4.72 -4.50 -4.84
C GLY A 197 -4.84 -5.67 -3.85
N ASN A 198 -4.87 -5.38 -2.56
CA ASN A 198 -5.19 -6.38 -1.55
C ASN A 198 -6.71 -6.44 -1.29
N ARG A 199 -7.16 -7.32 -0.40
CA ARG A 199 -8.58 -7.46 -0.04
C ARG A 199 -9.21 -6.13 0.39
N LYS A 200 -8.51 -5.34 1.20
CA LYS A 200 -9.01 -4.03 1.65
C LYS A 200 -9.22 -3.04 0.50
N TYR A 201 -8.33 -3.07 -0.47
CA TYR A 201 -8.49 -2.32 -1.72
C TYR A 201 -9.72 -2.80 -2.51
N PHE A 202 -9.88 -4.12 -2.65
CA PHE A 202 -11.05 -4.71 -3.32
C PHE A 202 -12.36 -4.29 -2.67
N ASP A 203 -12.48 -4.49 -1.34
CA ASP A 203 -13.72 -4.17 -0.59
C ASP A 203 -14.13 -2.70 -0.76
N ARG A 204 -13.15 -1.81 -0.76
CA ARG A 204 -13.39 -0.38 -0.99
C ARG A 204 -13.83 -0.09 -2.43
N MET A 205 -13.12 -0.65 -3.40
CA MET A 205 -13.31 -0.32 -4.81
C MET A 205 -14.58 -0.93 -5.38
N ILE A 206 -14.94 -2.16 -4.97
CA ILE A 206 -16.20 -2.79 -5.41
C ILE A 206 -17.40 -2.01 -4.87
N GLY A 207 -17.38 -1.54 -3.62
CA GLY A 207 -18.44 -0.71 -3.08
C GLY A 207 -18.64 0.58 -3.89
N MET A 208 -17.54 1.26 -4.25
CA MET A 208 -17.59 2.46 -5.11
C MET A 208 -18.10 2.15 -6.51
N ALA A 209 -17.67 1.03 -7.11
CA ALA A 209 -18.06 0.61 -8.45
C ALA A 209 -19.57 0.27 -8.50
N VAL A 210 -20.08 -0.46 -7.50
CA VAL A 210 -21.51 -0.77 -7.37
C VAL A 210 -22.35 0.51 -7.25
N GLN A 211 -21.97 1.42 -6.37
CA GLN A 211 -22.66 2.72 -6.23
C GLN A 211 -22.66 3.52 -7.54
N SER A 212 -21.52 3.58 -8.22
CA SER A 212 -21.41 4.27 -9.50
C SER A 212 -22.31 3.65 -10.58
N ALA A 213 -22.31 2.31 -10.67
CA ALA A 213 -23.12 1.57 -11.63
C ALA A 213 -24.64 1.74 -11.39
N LEU A 214 -25.07 1.72 -10.11
CA LEU A 214 -26.48 1.95 -9.76
C LEU A 214 -26.94 3.38 -10.10
N VAL A 215 -26.07 4.37 -10.01
CA VAL A 215 -26.38 5.77 -10.37
C VAL A 215 -26.38 5.98 -11.88
N SER A 216 -25.40 5.41 -12.59
CA SER A 216 -25.25 5.61 -14.04
C SER A 216 -26.13 4.71 -14.89
N GLY A 217 -26.58 3.57 -14.36
CA GLY A 217 -27.27 2.50 -15.11
C GLY A 217 -26.33 1.69 -16.02
N GLU A 218 -25.01 1.90 -15.93
CA GLU A 218 -24.02 1.16 -16.71
C GLU A 218 -23.78 -0.24 -16.12
N PRO A 219 -23.50 -1.26 -16.97
CA PRO A 219 -23.29 -2.61 -16.49
C PRO A 219 -21.99 -2.74 -15.70
N LEU A 220 -22.03 -3.52 -14.62
CA LEU A 220 -20.88 -3.85 -13.80
C LEU A 220 -20.76 -5.37 -13.67
N SER A 221 -19.60 -5.93 -13.97
CA SER A 221 -19.34 -7.35 -13.79
C SER A 221 -18.21 -7.61 -12.80
N LEU A 222 -18.34 -8.70 -12.05
CA LEU A 222 -17.35 -9.20 -11.11
C LEU A 222 -16.86 -10.58 -11.54
N LEU A 223 -15.55 -10.77 -11.53
CA LEU A 223 -14.87 -12.04 -11.74
C LEU A 223 -14.14 -12.44 -10.45
N LEU A 224 -14.40 -13.64 -9.97
CA LEU A 224 -13.62 -14.28 -8.90
C LEU A 224 -12.83 -15.45 -9.48
N PHE A 225 -11.55 -15.53 -9.09
CA PHE A 225 -10.62 -16.54 -9.56
C PHE A 225 -10.05 -17.32 -8.39
N ASP A 226 -9.77 -18.59 -8.62
CA ASP A 226 -9.05 -19.43 -7.68
C ASP A 226 -8.08 -20.35 -8.45
N ILE A 227 -6.90 -20.56 -7.88
CA ILE A 227 -5.87 -21.40 -8.49
C ILE A 227 -6.19 -22.87 -8.23
N ASP A 228 -6.40 -23.60 -9.30
CA ASP A 228 -6.77 -25.01 -9.20
C ASP A 228 -5.67 -25.85 -8.54
N HIS A 229 -6.05 -26.62 -7.51
CA HIS A 229 -5.16 -27.51 -6.78
C HIS A 229 -3.95 -26.83 -6.12
N PHE A 230 -4.04 -25.54 -5.76
CA PHE A 230 -2.90 -24.77 -5.25
C PHE A 230 -2.31 -25.36 -3.96
N LYS A 231 -3.15 -25.85 -3.05
CA LYS A 231 -2.69 -26.53 -1.83
C LYS A 231 -1.82 -27.75 -2.17
N SER A 232 -2.31 -28.64 -3.05
CA SER A 232 -1.56 -29.82 -3.48
C SER A 232 -0.25 -29.45 -4.20
N PHE A 233 -0.26 -28.34 -4.95
CA PHE A 233 0.95 -27.80 -5.58
C PHE A 233 1.96 -27.35 -4.52
N ASN A 234 1.51 -26.62 -3.50
CA ASN A 234 2.36 -26.21 -2.39
C ASN A 234 2.93 -27.40 -1.61
N ASP A 235 2.10 -28.38 -1.33
CA ASP A 235 2.50 -29.63 -0.64
C ASP A 235 3.59 -30.38 -1.43
N SER A 236 3.53 -30.35 -2.77
CA SER A 236 4.49 -31.03 -3.66
C SER A 236 5.77 -30.25 -3.90
N TYR A 237 5.69 -28.91 -4.06
CA TYR A 237 6.81 -28.08 -4.54
C TYR A 237 7.23 -26.99 -3.55
N GLY A 238 6.55 -26.90 -2.41
CA GLY A 238 6.81 -25.94 -1.33
C GLY A 238 6.27 -24.53 -1.61
N HIS A 239 5.99 -23.78 -0.56
CA HIS A 239 5.38 -22.45 -0.60
C HIS A 239 6.14 -21.43 -1.44
N LEU A 240 7.49 -21.51 -1.49
CA LEU A 240 8.30 -20.63 -2.36
C LEU A 240 7.97 -20.77 -3.85
N THR A 241 7.64 -21.99 -4.26
CA THR A 241 7.23 -22.25 -5.65
C THR A 241 5.79 -21.81 -5.85
N GLY A 242 4.93 -21.99 -4.85
CA GLY A 242 3.56 -21.44 -4.83
C GLY A 242 3.53 -19.92 -4.96
N ASP A 243 4.44 -19.21 -4.31
CA ASP A 243 4.59 -17.78 -4.48
C ASP A 243 4.93 -17.34 -5.91
N GLN A 244 5.69 -18.17 -6.65
CA GLN A 244 5.94 -17.91 -8.06
C GLN A 244 4.67 -18.09 -8.91
N VAL A 245 3.82 -19.05 -8.55
CA VAL A 245 2.50 -19.23 -9.17
C VAL A 245 1.63 -18.01 -8.91
N LEU A 246 1.54 -17.55 -7.67
CA LEU A 246 0.77 -16.35 -7.31
C LEU A 246 1.24 -15.10 -8.08
N ARG A 247 2.56 -14.90 -8.19
CA ARG A 247 3.13 -13.81 -9.01
C ARG A 247 2.82 -13.96 -10.49
N LEU A 248 2.83 -15.19 -11.02
CA LEU A 248 2.51 -15.46 -12.41
C LEU A 248 1.05 -15.11 -12.72
N VAL A 249 0.11 -15.52 -11.85
CA VAL A 249 -1.31 -15.18 -11.98
C VAL A 249 -1.51 -13.67 -11.87
N GLY A 250 -0.93 -13.02 -10.86
CA GLY A 250 -0.98 -11.58 -10.70
C GLY A 250 -0.45 -10.81 -11.92
N LEU A 251 0.65 -11.25 -12.50
CA LEU A 251 1.20 -10.66 -13.72
C LEU A 251 0.28 -10.87 -14.93
N SER A 252 -0.33 -12.06 -15.06
CA SER A 252 -1.27 -12.35 -16.14
C SER A 252 -2.52 -11.47 -16.05
N LEU A 253 -3.03 -11.23 -14.85
CA LEU A 253 -4.11 -10.27 -14.61
C LEU A 253 -3.72 -8.86 -15.04
N LYS A 254 -2.56 -8.35 -14.56
CA LYS A 254 -2.06 -7.01 -14.92
C LYS A 254 -1.87 -6.80 -16.41
N GLN A 255 -1.46 -7.84 -17.14
CA GLN A 255 -1.21 -7.75 -18.59
C GLN A 255 -2.52 -7.77 -19.41
N THR A 256 -3.56 -8.41 -18.89
CA THR A 256 -4.83 -8.59 -19.60
C THR A 256 -5.80 -7.45 -19.30
N ILE A 257 -5.80 -6.97 -18.07
CA ILE A 257 -6.72 -5.95 -17.57
C ILE A 257 -6.16 -4.54 -17.84
N LYS A 258 -7.00 -3.60 -18.22
CA LYS A 258 -6.59 -2.24 -18.63
C LYS A 258 -7.56 -1.18 -18.14
N GLY A 259 -7.06 0.06 -18.06
CA GLY A 259 -7.88 1.23 -17.81
C GLY A 259 -8.41 1.32 -16.38
N GLN A 260 -9.74 1.44 -16.26
CA GLN A 260 -10.45 1.62 -14.98
C GLN A 260 -10.83 0.31 -14.29
N ASP A 261 -10.41 -0.83 -14.83
CA ASP A 261 -10.70 -2.12 -14.24
C ASP A 261 -9.88 -2.32 -12.95
N ILE A 262 -10.49 -2.97 -11.98
CA ILE A 262 -9.92 -3.15 -10.65
C ILE A 262 -9.45 -4.59 -10.51
N THR A 263 -8.19 -4.79 -10.11
CA THR A 263 -7.62 -6.10 -9.88
C THR A 263 -7.09 -6.22 -8.45
N ALA A 264 -7.41 -7.33 -7.78
CA ALA A 264 -6.97 -7.55 -6.40
C ALA A 264 -6.67 -9.03 -6.13
N ARG A 265 -5.82 -9.27 -5.15
CA ARG A 265 -5.69 -10.55 -4.48
C ARG A 265 -6.68 -10.58 -3.32
N TYR A 266 -7.72 -11.39 -3.46
CA TYR A 266 -8.86 -11.43 -2.55
C TYR A 266 -8.61 -12.33 -1.34
N GLY A 267 -7.88 -13.42 -1.53
CA GLY A 267 -7.51 -14.41 -0.50
C GLY A 267 -6.10 -14.96 -0.69
N GLY A 268 -5.80 -16.08 -0.07
CA GLY A 268 -4.51 -16.74 -0.18
C GLY A 268 -4.15 -17.12 -1.61
N GLU A 269 -5.05 -17.79 -2.30
CA GLU A 269 -4.95 -18.26 -3.68
C GLU A 269 -6.05 -17.70 -4.59
N GLU A 270 -6.84 -16.74 -4.07
CA GLU A 270 -8.00 -16.14 -4.70
C GLU A 270 -7.69 -14.73 -5.21
N PHE A 271 -8.23 -14.44 -6.39
CA PHE A 271 -8.10 -13.13 -7.03
C PHE A 271 -9.47 -12.62 -7.46
N ALA A 272 -9.60 -11.31 -7.54
CA ALA A 272 -10.82 -10.65 -7.98
C ALA A 272 -10.52 -9.60 -9.05
N VAL A 273 -11.46 -9.48 -10.00
CA VAL A 273 -11.45 -8.42 -11.02
C VAL A 273 -12.84 -7.81 -11.10
N VAL A 274 -12.91 -6.49 -10.92
CA VAL A 274 -14.15 -5.73 -11.12
C VAL A 274 -14.05 -5.00 -12.45
N LEU A 275 -15.03 -5.15 -13.28
CA LEU A 275 -15.10 -4.60 -14.64
C LEU A 275 -16.26 -3.60 -14.74
N PRO A 276 -16.02 -2.30 -14.51
CA PRO A 276 -17.01 -1.26 -14.77
C PRO A 276 -17.36 -1.18 -16.25
N ASN A 277 -18.59 -0.73 -16.56
CA ASN A 277 -19.09 -0.53 -17.91
C ASN A 277 -18.98 -1.79 -18.81
N THR A 278 -19.08 -2.98 -18.19
CA THR A 278 -18.82 -4.26 -18.86
C THR A 278 -19.97 -5.23 -18.63
N ALA A 279 -20.66 -5.60 -19.70
CA ALA A 279 -21.76 -6.55 -19.67
C ALA A 279 -21.23 -8.01 -19.53
N LEU A 280 -22.09 -8.93 -19.04
CA LEU A 280 -21.76 -10.32 -18.75
C LEU A 280 -21.01 -11.03 -19.88
N ARG A 281 -21.47 -10.87 -21.13
CA ARG A 281 -20.83 -11.51 -22.31
C ARG A 281 -19.36 -11.05 -22.51
N GLN A 282 -19.11 -9.76 -22.31
CA GLN A 282 -17.76 -9.20 -22.41
C GLN A 282 -16.88 -9.67 -21.26
N ALA A 283 -17.45 -9.70 -20.05
CA ALA A 283 -16.78 -10.19 -18.84
C ALA A 283 -16.35 -11.66 -18.99
N LEU A 284 -17.20 -12.52 -19.58
CA LEU A 284 -16.86 -13.91 -19.90
C LEU A 284 -15.68 -14.02 -20.86
N THR A 285 -15.63 -13.15 -21.87
CA THR A 285 -14.49 -13.11 -22.82
C THR A 285 -13.20 -12.73 -22.11
N VAL A 286 -13.23 -11.74 -21.22
CA VAL A 286 -12.09 -11.33 -20.41
C VAL A 286 -11.64 -12.47 -19.47
N ALA A 287 -12.59 -13.11 -18.78
CA ALA A 287 -12.35 -14.23 -17.88
C ALA A 287 -11.66 -15.41 -18.60
N ASP A 288 -12.16 -15.82 -19.76
CA ASP A 288 -11.57 -16.92 -20.54
C ASP A 288 -10.20 -16.55 -21.11
N HIS A 289 -10.00 -15.29 -21.50
CA HIS A 289 -8.69 -14.81 -21.93
C HIS A 289 -7.65 -14.91 -20.81
N ILE A 290 -7.99 -14.48 -19.61
CA ILE A 290 -7.13 -14.60 -18.43
C ILE A 290 -6.83 -16.07 -18.13
N ARG A 291 -7.86 -16.91 -18.10
CA ARG A 291 -7.72 -18.36 -17.86
C ARG A 291 -6.73 -19.00 -18.84
N ARG A 292 -6.89 -18.72 -20.13
CA ARG A 292 -5.98 -19.21 -21.18
C ARG A 292 -4.56 -18.65 -21.05
N ALA A 293 -4.42 -17.37 -20.69
CA ALA A 293 -3.12 -16.73 -20.50
C ALA A 293 -2.35 -17.36 -19.35
N VAL A 294 -3.03 -17.71 -18.24
CA VAL A 294 -2.43 -18.44 -17.11
C VAL A 294 -2.02 -19.85 -17.54
N MET A 295 -2.95 -20.61 -18.15
CA MET A 295 -2.72 -21.98 -18.60
C MET A 295 -1.58 -22.09 -19.65
N ALA A 296 -1.38 -21.06 -20.46
CA ALA A 296 -0.31 -21.03 -21.47
C ALA A 296 1.10 -20.90 -20.87
N LYS A 297 1.22 -20.43 -19.62
CA LYS A 297 2.52 -20.24 -18.95
C LYS A 297 3.04 -21.56 -18.39
N GLU A 298 4.25 -21.91 -18.79
CA GLU A 298 4.96 -23.07 -18.28
C GLU A 298 5.78 -22.66 -17.05
N LEU A 299 5.57 -23.36 -15.94
CA LEU A 299 6.32 -23.13 -14.71
C LEU A 299 7.65 -23.91 -14.76
N LYS A 300 8.73 -23.18 -14.49
CA LYS A 300 10.07 -23.76 -14.36
C LYS A 300 10.66 -23.45 -13.00
N LYS A 301 11.19 -24.46 -12.34
CA LYS A 301 11.88 -24.31 -11.06
C LYS A 301 13.16 -23.52 -11.28
N LYS A 302 13.23 -22.30 -10.71
CA LYS A 302 14.39 -21.40 -10.92
C LYS A 302 15.75 -22.02 -10.55
N SER A 303 15.75 -22.99 -9.63
CA SER A 303 16.99 -23.61 -9.14
C SER A 303 17.55 -24.71 -10.01
N THR A 304 16.69 -25.46 -10.71
CA THR A 304 17.06 -26.67 -11.47
C THR A 304 16.70 -26.55 -12.94
N GLY A 305 15.88 -25.59 -13.35
CA GLY A 305 15.34 -25.51 -14.71
C GLY A 305 14.26 -26.57 -15.02
N GLU A 306 13.91 -27.41 -14.05
CA GLU A 306 12.91 -28.46 -14.15
C GLU A 306 11.52 -27.86 -14.47
N ILE A 307 10.81 -28.47 -15.42
CA ILE A 307 9.44 -28.09 -15.77
C ILE A 307 8.50 -28.68 -14.73
N LEU A 308 7.81 -27.80 -14.00
CA LEU A 308 6.85 -28.17 -12.94
C LEU A 308 5.42 -28.39 -13.47
N GLY A 309 5.22 -28.21 -14.77
CA GLY A 309 3.92 -28.33 -15.41
C GLY A 309 3.21 -26.98 -15.61
N ARG A 310 1.89 -27.04 -15.74
CA ARG A 310 1.02 -25.88 -15.96
C ARG A 310 0.04 -25.74 -14.81
N VAL A 311 -0.24 -24.50 -14.46
CA VAL A 311 -1.26 -24.17 -13.48
C VAL A 311 -2.50 -23.70 -14.23
N THR A 312 -3.67 -24.07 -13.70
CA THR A 312 -4.96 -23.62 -14.22
C THR A 312 -5.70 -22.82 -13.15
N ILE A 313 -6.70 -22.06 -13.56
CA ILE A 313 -7.56 -21.30 -12.68
C ILE A 313 -9.03 -21.57 -13.03
N SER A 314 -9.87 -21.64 -12.02
CA SER A 314 -11.31 -21.63 -12.16
C SER A 314 -11.84 -20.19 -11.96
N VAL A 315 -12.90 -19.83 -12.67
CA VAL A 315 -13.43 -18.47 -12.67
C VAL A 315 -14.95 -18.49 -12.52
N GLY A 316 -15.44 -17.71 -11.54
CA GLY A 316 -16.86 -17.39 -11.42
C GLY A 316 -17.13 -15.96 -11.87
N VAL A 317 -18.19 -15.75 -12.64
CA VAL A 317 -18.56 -14.45 -13.20
C VAL A 317 -19.99 -14.11 -12.83
N SER A 318 -20.20 -12.91 -12.28
CA SER A 318 -21.53 -12.35 -12.02
C SER A 318 -21.63 -10.93 -12.57
N MET A 319 -22.85 -10.47 -12.84
CA MET A 319 -23.15 -9.11 -13.26
C MET A 319 -24.12 -8.46 -12.27
N LEU A 320 -23.91 -7.20 -11.97
CA LEU A 320 -24.80 -6.42 -11.09
C LEU A 320 -26.20 -6.36 -11.67
N ARG A 321 -27.22 -6.63 -10.86
CA ARG A 321 -28.63 -6.58 -11.20
C ARG A 321 -29.31 -5.44 -10.45
N GLU A 322 -30.45 -5.06 -10.93
CA GLU A 322 -31.31 -4.10 -10.22
C GLU A 322 -31.72 -4.68 -8.86
N GLY A 323 -31.53 -3.90 -7.80
CA GLY A 323 -31.81 -4.29 -6.42
C GLY A 323 -30.68 -5.07 -5.71
N ASP A 324 -29.57 -5.37 -6.39
CA ASP A 324 -28.40 -5.96 -5.75
C ASP A 324 -27.66 -4.95 -4.87
N ASP A 325 -27.09 -5.48 -3.80
CA ASP A 325 -26.00 -4.85 -3.09
C ASP A 325 -24.64 -5.50 -3.47
N THR A 326 -23.59 -5.05 -2.83
CA THR A 326 -22.22 -5.57 -3.06
C THR A 326 -22.10 -7.04 -2.68
N ASP A 327 -22.75 -7.44 -1.58
CA ASP A 327 -22.65 -8.79 -1.04
C ASP A 327 -23.38 -9.80 -1.97
N ALA A 328 -24.55 -9.45 -2.47
CA ALA A 328 -25.30 -10.28 -3.44
C ALA A 328 -24.51 -10.53 -4.74
N LEU A 329 -23.80 -9.51 -5.23
CA LEU A 329 -22.93 -9.63 -6.41
C LEU A 329 -21.76 -10.58 -6.14
N ILE A 330 -21.12 -10.47 -4.97
CA ILE A 330 -19.98 -11.31 -4.55
C ILE A 330 -20.45 -12.76 -4.34
N GLU A 331 -21.55 -12.96 -3.62
CA GLU A 331 -22.10 -14.31 -3.37
C GLU A 331 -22.42 -15.06 -4.66
N ARG A 332 -22.96 -14.36 -5.68
CA ARG A 332 -23.22 -14.98 -6.99
C ARG A 332 -21.94 -15.34 -7.73
N ALA A 333 -20.93 -14.48 -7.71
CA ALA A 333 -19.64 -14.80 -8.31
C ALA A 333 -18.97 -15.99 -7.64
N ASP A 334 -19.04 -16.06 -6.29
CA ASP A 334 -18.50 -17.18 -5.52
C ASP A 334 -19.23 -18.50 -5.80
N ALA A 335 -20.56 -18.46 -5.90
CA ALA A 335 -21.35 -19.64 -6.27
C ALA A 335 -21.00 -20.14 -7.68
N CYS A 336 -20.75 -19.23 -8.64
CA CYS A 336 -20.28 -19.58 -9.98
C CYS A 336 -18.85 -20.18 -9.94
N LEU A 337 -17.95 -19.61 -9.13
CA LEU A 337 -16.60 -20.13 -8.95
C LEU A 337 -16.61 -21.54 -8.34
N TYR A 338 -17.45 -21.75 -7.34
CA TYR A 338 -17.65 -23.07 -6.75
C TYR A 338 -18.17 -24.09 -7.78
N ALA A 339 -19.14 -23.71 -8.61
CA ALA A 339 -19.63 -24.54 -9.70
C ALA A 339 -18.50 -24.86 -10.71
N ALA A 340 -17.64 -23.90 -11.05
CA ALA A 340 -16.48 -24.13 -11.90
C ALA A 340 -15.51 -25.18 -11.33
N LYS A 341 -15.23 -25.10 -10.02
CA LYS A 341 -14.38 -26.07 -9.33
C LYS A 341 -14.97 -27.49 -9.32
N ARG A 342 -16.28 -27.63 -9.09
CA ARG A 342 -16.96 -28.93 -9.07
C ARG A 342 -17.09 -29.56 -10.44
N ASN A 343 -17.33 -28.79 -11.46
CA ASN A 343 -17.54 -29.31 -12.81
C ASN A 343 -16.24 -29.59 -13.60
N GLY A 344 -15.11 -29.77 -12.91
CA GLY A 344 -13.84 -30.23 -13.50
C GLY A 344 -12.76 -29.16 -13.62
N ARG A 345 -12.95 -27.99 -12.99
CA ARG A 345 -11.96 -26.90 -12.92
C ARG A 345 -11.55 -26.35 -14.28
N ASN A 346 -10.55 -25.47 -14.31
CA ASN A 346 -10.00 -24.86 -15.52
C ASN A 346 -11.07 -24.32 -16.48
N ARG A 347 -12.08 -23.64 -15.96
CA ARG A 347 -13.23 -23.11 -16.70
C ARG A 347 -13.77 -21.83 -16.13
N VAL A 348 -14.57 -21.17 -16.92
CA VAL A 348 -15.37 -20.01 -16.54
C VAL A 348 -16.82 -20.45 -16.43
N ILE A 349 -17.48 -20.13 -15.34
CA ILE A 349 -18.94 -20.32 -15.16
C ILE A 349 -19.54 -18.98 -14.75
N CYS A 350 -20.69 -18.67 -15.30
CA CYS A 350 -21.49 -17.51 -14.94
C CYS A 350 -22.90 -17.92 -14.45
N GLU A 351 -23.60 -16.97 -13.91
CA GLU A 351 -24.95 -17.11 -13.39
C GLU A 351 -26.02 -17.50 -14.44
N ALA A 352 -25.70 -17.43 -15.74
CA ALA A 352 -26.58 -17.84 -16.82
C ALA A 352 -26.30 -19.27 -17.30
N ASP A 353 -25.24 -19.92 -16.81
CA ASP A 353 -24.87 -21.27 -17.22
C ASP A 353 -25.78 -22.35 -16.59
N PRO A 354 -26.16 -23.41 -17.32
CA PRO A 354 -26.97 -24.50 -16.78
C PRO A 354 -26.34 -25.18 -15.54
N GLU A 355 -25.02 -25.24 -15.49
CA GLU A 355 -24.25 -25.84 -14.40
C GLU A 355 -24.41 -25.05 -13.08
N PHE A 356 -24.64 -23.75 -13.15
CA PHE A 356 -24.99 -22.92 -11.99
C PHE A 356 -26.41 -23.22 -11.49
N ALA A 357 -27.38 -23.40 -12.37
CA ALA A 357 -28.79 -23.65 -12.01
C ALA A 357 -28.98 -24.97 -11.24
N ILE A 358 -28.20 -26.02 -11.51
CA ILE A 358 -28.26 -27.31 -10.83
C ILE A 358 -27.83 -27.19 -9.37
N GLU A 359 -26.90 -26.29 -9.04
CA GLU A 359 -26.36 -26.15 -7.68
C GLU A 359 -27.20 -25.24 -6.77
N SER A 360 -27.86 -24.23 -7.33
CA SER A 360 -28.76 -23.37 -6.54
C SER A 360 -29.92 -24.17 -5.92
N HIS A 361 -30.33 -25.27 -6.55
CA HIS A 361 -31.36 -26.18 -6.04
C HIS A 361 -30.84 -27.16 -4.96
N SER A 362 -29.54 -27.47 -4.94
CA SER A 362 -28.97 -28.43 -3.96
C SER A 362 -28.57 -27.78 -2.63
N ARG A 363 -28.51 -26.45 -2.54
CA ARG A 363 -28.28 -25.71 -1.29
C ARG A 363 -29.56 -25.43 -0.49
N VAL A 364 -30.74 -25.62 -1.08
CA VAL A 364 -32.08 -25.38 -0.47
C VAL A 364 -32.73 -26.67 0.01
N ALA A 365 -32.15 -27.82 -0.27
CA ALA A 365 -32.57 -29.14 0.21
C ALA A 365 -31.57 -29.65 1.29
#